data_4770c254d8c8edda60eddaf58400a4d4
#
_entry.id   4770c254d8c8edda60eddaf58400a4d4
#
_cell.length_a   1.000
_cell.length_b   1.000
_cell.length_c   1.000
_cell.angle_alpha   90.00
_cell.angle_beta   90.00
_cell.angle_gamma   90.00
#
_symmetry.space_group_name_H-M   'P 1'
#
loop_
_entity.id
_entity.type
_entity.pdbx_description
1 polymer ?
#
loop_
_entity_poly.entity_id
_entity_poly.type
_entity_poly.pdbx_seq_one_letter_code
_entity_poly.pdbx_strand_id
1 'polypeptide(L)'
;VDIIRAMARGLRVGDGGAHLITFHPMGGSGSAEWFHNDAWLDFNMRQNGHVAEYTGRYDKTTLDYNRSPIKPVLDGEPVYEDHPVSFKAPELGHSIAADVRRPIYWNLFAGAFGHTYGHHSIWQMYSPGRNPINNPLLPWSDAIAQPGAGQMVHARRLMESRPYFTRIPDDSVLVPGDIPTAMPGAGRYRFTATRDEAGSFAMVYAPVGRPFRVRMDKITGTTVTAWWFNPRTGAATRIADFPNTGERDFTPPDPGEMTDWVLVLDDASRNFAPPGQTASAASR
;
A
#
# COMPACT_ATOMS: atom_id res chain seq x y z
N VAL A 1 4.23 27.41 10.26
CA VAL A 1 5.31 26.95 9.37
C VAL A 1 6.67 27.21 10.01
N ASP A 2 7.04 28.44 10.41
CA ASP A 2 8.37 28.78 10.88
C ASP A 2 8.77 28.12 12.21
N ILE A 3 7.80 27.93 13.11
CA ILE A 3 8.01 27.17 14.35
C ILE A 3 8.44 25.74 14.02
N ILE A 4 7.78 25.07 13.08
CA ILE A 4 8.12 23.72 12.66
C ILE A 4 9.53 23.66 12.05
N ARG A 5 9.89 24.65 11.24
CA ARG A 5 11.27 24.77 10.71
C ARG A 5 12.31 24.95 11.81
N ALA A 6 12.00 25.73 12.84
CA ALA A 6 12.88 25.90 13.98
C ALA A 6 13.02 24.59 14.78
N MET A 7 11.91 23.87 15.01
CA MET A 7 11.93 22.56 15.67
C MET A 7 12.72 21.53 14.86
N ALA A 8 12.54 21.46 13.54
CA ALA A 8 13.30 20.55 12.68
C ALA A 8 14.81 20.83 12.73
N ARG A 9 15.21 22.10 12.72
CA ARG A 9 16.62 22.49 12.92
C ARG A 9 17.15 22.06 14.27
N GLY A 10 16.38 22.27 15.34
CA GLY A 10 16.75 21.83 16.69
C GLY A 10 16.93 20.32 16.78
N LEU A 11 16.01 19.55 16.19
CA LEU A 11 16.12 18.10 16.10
C LEU A 11 17.38 17.68 15.34
N ARG A 12 17.66 18.28 14.18
CA ARG A 12 18.86 17.97 13.38
C ARG A 12 20.15 18.24 14.14
N VAL A 13 20.21 19.33 14.90
CA VAL A 13 21.37 19.68 15.75
C VAL A 13 21.52 18.69 16.91
N GLY A 14 20.42 18.39 17.63
CA GLY A 14 20.45 17.48 18.77
C GLY A 14 20.74 16.02 18.40
N ASP A 15 20.31 15.60 17.22
CA ASP A 15 20.52 14.25 16.67
C ASP A 15 21.88 14.10 15.95
N GLY A 16 22.58 15.20 15.70
CA GLY A 16 23.81 15.18 14.91
C GLY A 16 23.62 14.75 13.45
N GLY A 17 22.37 14.74 12.96
CA GLY A 17 22.02 14.28 11.60
C GLY A 17 22.00 12.76 11.43
N ALA A 18 21.92 11.99 12.51
CA ALA A 18 21.99 10.53 12.49
C ALA A 18 20.71 9.88 11.92
N HIS A 19 19.54 10.53 12.03
CA HIS A 19 18.26 9.98 11.61
C HIS A 19 17.56 10.85 10.57
N LEU A 20 16.68 10.21 9.78
CA LEU A 20 15.81 10.90 8.84
C LEU A 20 14.72 11.68 9.60
N ILE A 21 14.36 12.85 9.08
CA ILE A 21 13.33 13.72 9.65
C ILE A 21 12.21 13.92 8.63
N THR A 22 10.98 13.78 9.10
CA THR A 22 9.78 14.17 8.36
C THR A 22 8.83 14.97 9.25
N PHE A 23 7.71 15.41 8.68
CA PHE A 23 6.64 16.11 9.39
C PHE A 23 5.35 15.30 9.30
N HIS A 24 4.77 14.97 10.45
CA HIS A 24 3.46 14.34 10.53
C HIS A 24 2.36 15.41 10.40
N PRO A 25 1.64 15.47 9.27
CA PRO A 25 0.59 16.47 9.05
C PRO A 25 -0.72 16.07 9.76
N MET A 26 -1.71 16.94 9.67
CA MET A 26 -3.08 16.62 10.09
C MET A 26 -3.78 15.70 9.08
N GLY A 27 -4.88 15.09 9.51
CA GLY A 27 -5.68 14.18 8.69
C GLY A 27 -6.07 14.74 7.32
N GLY A 28 -5.87 13.93 6.29
CA GLY A 28 -6.14 14.29 4.90
C GLY A 28 -5.05 15.08 4.19
N SER A 29 -3.99 15.50 4.91
CA SER A 29 -2.88 16.32 4.38
C SER A 29 -1.59 15.53 4.19
N GLY A 30 -0.60 16.17 3.57
CA GLY A 30 0.76 15.67 3.42
C GLY A 30 1.81 16.73 3.79
N SER A 31 2.95 16.31 4.33
CA SER A 31 4.06 17.21 4.67
C SER A 31 4.54 18.03 3.49
N ALA A 32 4.40 17.48 2.29
CA ALA A 32 4.77 18.13 1.04
C ALA A 32 4.01 19.44 0.76
N GLU A 33 2.83 19.60 1.34
CA GLU A 33 2.01 20.80 1.16
C GLU A 33 2.69 22.06 1.72
N TRP A 34 3.59 21.90 2.71
CA TRP A 34 4.26 23.03 3.37
C TRP A 34 5.79 22.97 3.26
N PHE A 35 6.38 21.78 3.21
CA PHE A 35 7.81 21.59 3.47
C PHE A 35 8.54 20.80 2.39
N HIS A 36 7.91 20.51 1.25
CA HIS A 36 8.53 19.67 0.21
C HIS A 36 9.94 20.16 -0.20
N ASN A 37 10.11 21.48 -0.32
CA ASN A 37 11.37 22.09 -0.76
C ASN A 37 12.34 22.38 0.39
N ASP A 38 11.95 22.11 1.63
CA ASP A 38 12.82 22.34 2.79
C ASP A 38 13.89 21.22 2.86
N ALA A 39 15.15 21.61 3.03
CA ALA A 39 16.28 20.67 3.06
C ALA A 39 16.28 19.73 4.27
N TRP A 40 15.57 20.08 5.34
CA TRP A 40 15.46 19.25 6.53
C TRP A 40 14.46 18.11 6.37
N LEU A 41 13.49 18.20 5.43
CA LEU A 41 12.49 17.16 5.18
C LEU A 41 13.10 16.09 4.29
N ASP A 42 13.45 14.95 4.85
CA ASP A 42 14.12 13.87 4.13
C ASP A 42 13.13 13.08 3.25
N PHE A 43 11.88 12.95 3.67
CA PHE A 43 10.81 12.29 2.88
C PHE A 43 9.44 12.91 3.16
N ASN A 44 8.55 12.79 2.19
CA ASN A 44 7.18 13.23 2.34
C ASN A 44 6.37 12.20 3.14
N MET A 45 5.58 12.68 4.10
CA MET A 45 4.67 11.86 4.90
C MET A 45 3.24 12.32 4.69
N ARG A 46 2.35 11.40 4.43
CA ARG A 46 0.92 11.64 4.37
C ARG A 46 0.23 11.09 5.61
N GLN A 47 -0.87 11.75 6.01
CA GLN A 47 -1.88 11.21 6.91
C GLN A 47 -3.19 11.08 6.13
N ASN A 48 -3.45 9.91 5.52
CA ASN A 48 -4.66 9.68 4.75
C ASN A 48 -5.91 9.49 5.64
N GLY A 49 -5.71 9.19 6.93
CA GLY A 49 -6.75 9.24 7.97
C GLY A 49 -7.80 8.14 7.88
N HIS A 50 -8.87 8.32 8.65
CA HIS A 50 -9.83 7.25 9.01
C HIS A 50 -11.20 7.40 8.32
N VAL A 51 -11.25 8.01 7.14
CA VAL A 51 -12.51 8.15 6.40
C VAL A 51 -12.87 6.85 5.68
N ALA A 52 -14.16 6.56 5.57
CA ALA A 52 -14.68 5.37 4.88
C ALA A 52 -14.43 5.41 3.37
N GLU A 53 -14.37 6.61 2.82
CA GLU A 53 -14.22 6.82 1.40
C GLU A 53 -12.75 6.64 1.02
N TYR A 54 -12.47 5.64 0.22
CA TYR A 54 -11.13 5.29 -0.24
C TYR A 54 -10.65 6.19 -1.39
N THR A 55 -11.48 7.15 -1.78
CA THR A 55 -11.18 8.08 -2.87
C THR A 55 -10.03 9.01 -2.50
N GLY A 56 -9.10 9.18 -3.42
CA GLY A 56 -8.04 10.17 -3.32
C GLY A 56 -6.78 9.74 -2.55
N ARG A 57 -6.74 8.57 -1.89
CA ARG A 57 -5.51 8.10 -1.23
C ARG A 57 -4.40 7.80 -2.24
N TYR A 58 -4.72 6.99 -3.22
CA TYR A 58 -3.83 6.68 -4.32
C TYR A 58 -3.39 7.95 -5.06
N ASP A 59 -4.33 8.82 -5.41
CA ASP A 59 -4.04 10.04 -6.16
C ASP A 59 -3.13 11.00 -5.38
N LYS A 60 -3.31 11.10 -4.06
CA LYS A 60 -2.45 11.91 -3.18
C LYS A 60 -1.03 11.35 -3.11
N THR A 61 -0.87 10.04 -3.02
CA THR A 61 0.45 9.40 -3.04
C THR A 61 1.13 9.61 -4.38
N THR A 62 0.41 9.44 -5.49
CA THR A 62 0.91 9.71 -6.85
C THR A 62 1.31 11.18 -7.01
N LEU A 63 0.53 12.11 -6.46
CA LEU A 63 0.86 13.54 -6.48
C LEU A 63 2.21 13.81 -5.81
N ASP A 64 2.44 13.25 -4.63
CA ASP A 64 3.69 13.47 -3.90
C ASP A 64 4.88 12.72 -4.53
N TYR A 65 4.65 11.54 -5.11
CA TYR A 65 5.65 10.78 -5.87
C TYR A 65 6.17 11.56 -7.08
N ASN A 66 5.30 12.28 -7.77
CA ASN A 66 5.64 13.04 -9.00
C ASN A 66 6.18 14.46 -8.72
N ARG A 67 6.38 14.84 -7.44
CA ARG A 67 6.94 16.16 -7.12
C ARG A 67 8.43 16.26 -7.49
N SER A 68 8.86 17.48 -7.80
CA SER A 68 10.26 17.81 -7.99
C SER A 68 10.72 18.82 -6.91
N PRO A 69 11.89 18.62 -6.27
CA PRO A 69 12.79 17.47 -6.41
C PRO A 69 12.15 16.18 -5.92
N ILE A 70 12.60 15.02 -6.44
CA ILE A 70 12.08 13.72 -6.00
C ILE A 70 12.41 13.49 -4.53
N LYS A 71 11.39 13.14 -3.73
CA LYS A 71 11.54 12.67 -2.34
C LYS A 71 10.72 11.40 -2.14
N PRO A 72 11.20 10.45 -1.31
CA PRO A 72 10.40 9.27 -0.95
C PRO A 72 9.07 9.66 -0.31
N VAL A 73 8.04 8.84 -0.47
CA VAL A 73 6.70 9.08 0.08
C VAL A 73 6.29 7.95 1.01
N LEU A 74 5.76 8.29 2.18
CA LEU A 74 5.23 7.36 3.19
C LEU A 74 3.78 7.73 3.53
N ASP A 75 2.89 6.76 3.63
CA ASP A 75 1.64 6.95 4.37
C ASP A 75 1.89 6.58 5.84
N GLY A 76 2.02 7.58 6.66
CA GLY A 76 2.39 7.45 8.07
C GLY A 76 1.20 7.35 9.02
N GLU A 77 -0.02 7.67 8.55
CA GLU A 77 -1.25 7.42 9.29
C GLU A 77 -2.41 7.12 8.33
N PRO A 78 -2.49 5.86 7.88
CA PRO A 78 -3.65 5.36 7.13
C PRO A 78 -4.82 5.07 8.07
N VAL A 79 -5.88 4.44 7.53
CA VAL A 79 -6.96 3.92 8.36
C VAL A 79 -6.42 2.88 9.36
N TYR A 80 -6.84 3.01 10.62
CA TYR A 80 -6.51 2.03 11.67
C TYR A 80 -7.54 0.91 11.70
N GLU A 81 -7.12 -0.30 12.04
CA GLU A 81 -8.02 -1.42 12.31
C GLU A 81 -8.88 -1.12 13.55
N ASP A 82 -10.13 -1.55 13.56
CA ASP A 82 -11.15 -1.28 14.57
C ASP A 82 -11.42 0.22 14.84
N HIS A 83 -11.03 1.11 13.94
CA HIS A 83 -11.38 2.52 14.06
C HIS A 83 -12.81 2.77 13.58
N PRO A 84 -13.61 3.56 14.30
CA PRO A 84 -14.90 4.00 13.80
C PRO A 84 -14.77 4.63 12.41
N VAL A 85 -15.44 4.06 11.43
CA VAL A 85 -15.39 4.55 10.06
C VAL A 85 -15.89 6.00 10.02
N SER A 86 -15.05 6.91 9.53
CA SER A 86 -15.32 8.36 9.51
C SER A 86 -15.73 8.96 10.88
N PHE A 87 -15.29 8.34 11.99
CA PHE A 87 -15.65 8.69 13.37
C PHE A 87 -17.15 8.49 13.71
N LYS A 88 -17.86 7.66 12.94
CA LYS A 88 -19.31 7.45 13.03
C LYS A 88 -19.66 5.97 13.28
N ALA A 89 -19.18 5.42 14.38
CA ALA A 89 -19.39 4.00 14.72
C ALA A 89 -20.87 3.55 14.67
N PRO A 90 -21.86 4.30 15.19
CA PRO A 90 -23.25 3.85 15.17
C PRO A 90 -23.84 3.73 13.75
N GLU A 91 -23.34 4.52 12.80
CA GLU A 91 -23.88 4.60 11.44
C GLU A 91 -23.11 3.72 10.46
N LEU A 92 -21.78 3.67 10.61
CA LEU A 92 -20.86 3.09 9.60
C LEU A 92 -20.03 1.92 10.15
N GLY A 93 -20.14 1.62 11.43
CA GLY A 93 -19.37 0.56 12.07
C GLY A 93 -17.89 0.91 12.21
N HIS A 94 -17.05 -0.13 12.25
CA HIS A 94 -15.61 -0.02 12.42
C HIS A 94 -14.89 -0.63 11.21
N SER A 95 -13.70 -0.14 10.93
CA SER A 95 -12.81 -0.68 9.91
C SER A 95 -12.33 -2.08 10.29
N ILE A 96 -12.17 -2.94 9.31
CA ILE A 96 -11.74 -4.32 9.46
C ILE A 96 -10.40 -4.56 8.76
N ALA A 97 -9.83 -5.74 8.90
CA ALA A 97 -8.56 -6.12 8.26
C ALA A 97 -8.51 -5.82 6.75
N ALA A 98 -9.61 -5.98 6.02
CA ALA A 98 -9.66 -5.64 4.59
C ALA A 98 -9.49 -4.13 4.36
N ASP A 99 -10.00 -3.29 5.25
CA ASP A 99 -9.92 -1.83 5.13
C ASP A 99 -8.52 -1.30 5.40
N VAL A 100 -7.75 -1.94 6.28
CA VAL A 100 -6.34 -1.56 6.51
C VAL A 100 -5.40 -2.20 5.50
N ARG A 101 -5.76 -3.34 4.91
CA ARG A 101 -4.95 -4.04 3.91
C ARG A 101 -4.95 -3.34 2.55
N ARG A 102 -6.11 -2.86 2.05
CA ARG A 102 -6.20 -2.18 0.76
C ARG A 102 -5.29 -0.97 0.62
N PRO A 103 -5.24 -0.04 1.57
CA PRO A 103 -4.39 1.15 1.48
C PRO A 103 -2.90 0.87 1.32
N ILE A 104 -2.37 -0.20 1.93
CA ILE A 104 -0.95 -0.51 1.78
C ILE A 104 -0.60 -0.84 0.33
N TYR A 105 -1.43 -1.64 -0.36
CA TYR A 105 -1.18 -1.96 -1.78
C TYR A 105 -1.37 -0.74 -2.68
N TRP A 106 -2.42 0.06 -2.45
CA TRP A 106 -2.62 1.29 -3.22
C TRP A 106 -1.46 2.26 -3.06
N ASN A 107 -0.98 2.48 -1.85
CA ASN A 107 0.14 3.40 -1.59
C ASN A 107 1.46 2.87 -2.18
N LEU A 108 1.77 1.60 -1.94
CA LEU A 108 3.00 0.99 -2.48
C LEU A 108 2.99 1.00 -4.02
N PHE A 109 1.87 0.66 -4.66
CA PHE A 109 1.76 0.63 -6.12
C PHE A 109 1.71 2.03 -6.74
N ALA A 110 1.32 3.04 -5.96
CA ALA A 110 1.44 4.46 -6.33
C ALA A 110 2.85 5.06 -6.14
N GLY A 111 3.84 4.27 -5.73
CA GLY A 111 5.22 4.68 -5.58
C GLY A 111 5.67 5.00 -4.16
N ALA A 112 4.82 4.83 -3.13
CA ALA A 112 5.27 4.97 -1.75
C ALA A 112 6.37 3.95 -1.43
N PHE A 113 7.37 4.41 -0.63
CA PHE A 113 8.42 3.51 -0.15
C PHE A 113 7.99 2.72 1.09
N GLY A 114 6.90 3.14 1.74
CA GLY A 114 6.43 2.49 2.96
C GLY A 114 5.00 2.89 3.32
N HIS A 115 4.49 2.19 4.34
CA HIS A 115 3.16 2.35 4.87
C HIS A 115 3.17 1.91 6.34
N THR A 116 2.47 2.62 7.22
CA THR A 116 2.34 2.23 8.62
C THR A 116 1.02 1.49 8.86
N TYR A 117 0.99 0.70 9.91
CA TYR A 117 -0.22 0.09 10.43
C TYR A 117 -0.58 0.72 11.77
N GLY A 118 -1.87 0.90 12.01
CA GLY A 118 -2.39 1.31 13.31
C GLY A 118 -3.62 0.53 13.71
N HIS A 119 -3.89 0.48 15.02
CA HIS A 119 -5.08 -0.13 15.59
C HIS A 119 -5.72 0.80 16.60
N HIS A 120 -7.04 0.94 16.55
CA HIS A 120 -7.77 1.94 17.34
C HIS A 120 -7.61 1.74 18.85
N SER A 121 -7.64 0.51 19.34
CA SER A 121 -7.46 0.25 20.77
C SER A 121 -6.00 0.32 21.22
N ILE A 122 -5.04 0.04 20.33
CA ILE A 122 -3.61 0.00 20.68
C ILE A 122 -3.05 1.41 20.87
N TRP A 123 -3.33 2.37 19.94
CA TRP A 123 -2.77 3.71 20.04
C TRP A 123 -3.19 4.42 21.34
N GLN A 124 -4.39 4.18 21.82
CA GLN A 124 -4.91 4.77 23.06
C GLN A 124 -4.67 3.88 24.31
N MET A 125 -4.03 2.71 24.15
CA MET A 125 -3.83 1.72 25.22
C MET A 125 -5.13 1.43 25.99
N TYR A 126 -6.23 1.25 25.24
CA TYR A 126 -7.54 1.03 25.85
C TYR A 126 -7.58 -0.25 26.69
N SER A 127 -8.09 -0.12 27.89
CA SER A 127 -8.35 -1.24 28.79
C SER A 127 -9.59 -0.96 29.65
N PRO A 128 -10.27 -1.99 30.19
CA PRO A 128 -11.37 -1.78 31.12
C PRO A 128 -10.99 -0.84 32.27
N GLY A 129 -11.87 0.10 32.57
CA GLY A 129 -11.64 1.15 33.59
C GLY A 129 -10.96 2.44 33.09
N ARG A 130 -10.50 2.47 31.84
CA ARG A 130 -10.07 3.70 31.19
C ARG A 130 -11.21 4.34 30.40
N ASN A 131 -11.23 5.68 30.35
CA ASN A 131 -12.19 6.38 29.50
C ASN A 131 -11.88 6.08 28.03
N PRO A 132 -12.81 5.48 27.28
CA PRO A 132 -12.59 5.18 25.88
C PRO A 132 -12.64 6.45 25.02
N ILE A 133 -11.82 6.49 23.98
CA ILE A 133 -11.87 7.51 22.93
C ILE A 133 -12.47 6.86 21.68
N ASN A 134 -13.57 7.44 21.17
CA ASN A 134 -14.23 6.99 19.92
C ASN A 134 -14.54 5.48 19.88
N ASN A 135 -15.18 4.95 20.93
CA ASN A 135 -15.75 3.59 20.95
C ASN A 135 -14.79 2.45 20.52
N PRO A 136 -13.69 2.21 21.24
CA PRO A 136 -12.85 1.05 20.98
C PRO A 136 -13.62 -0.25 21.23
N LEU A 137 -13.41 -1.28 20.39
CA LEU A 137 -14.17 -2.53 20.47
C LEU A 137 -13.66 -3.50 21.53
N LEU A 138 -12.35 -3.51 21.78
CA LEU A 138 -11.69 -4.48 22.67
C LEU A 138 -10.47 -3.86 23.35
N PRO A 139 -10.00 -4.44 24.47
CA PRO A 139 -8.77 -4.03 25.13
C PRO A 139 -7.56 -4.14 24.19
N TRP A 140 -6.55 -3.29 24.38
CA TRP A 140 -5.35 -3.29 23.56
C TRP A 140 -4.62 -4.65 23.55
N SER A 141 -4.66 -5.38 24.67
CA SER A 141 -4.08 -6.73 24.82
C SER A 141 -4.68 -7.74 23.85
N ASP A 142 -5.98 -7.64 23.59
CA ASP A 142 -6.69 -8.54 22.68
C ASP A 142 -6.55 -8.04 21.23
N ALA A 143 -6.46 -6.73 21.07
CA ALA A 143 -6.25 -6.06 19.78
C ALA A 143 -4.95 -6.47 19.08
N ILE A 144 -3.90 -6.83 19.81
CA ILE A 144 -2.62 -7.32 19.27
C ILE A 144 -2.81 -8.55 18.36
N ALA A 145 -3.83 -9.37 18.63
CA ALA A 145 -4.11 -10.60 17.88
C ALA A 145 -4.98 -10.36 16.62
N GLN A 146 -5.39 -9.11 16.34
CA GLN A 146 -6.21 -8.80 15.18
C GLN A 146 -5.45 -9.05 13.87
N PRO A 147 -6.17 -9.53 12.83
CA PRO A 147 -5.52 -10.07 11.63
C PRO A 147 -4.81 -9.03 10.76
N GLY A 148 -5.23 -7.76 10.79
CA GLY A 148 -4.66 -6.73 9.92
C GLY A 148 -3.16 -6.54 10.11
N ALA A 149 -2.68 -6.53 11.37
CA ALA A 149 -1.25 -6.42 11.68
C ALA A 149 -0.44 -7.56 11.04
N GLY A 150 -0.91 -8.81 11.20
CA GLY A 150 -0.25 -9.99 10.62
C GLY A 150 -0.22 -9.96 9.09
N GLN A 151 -1.20 -9.30 8.46
CA GLN A 151 -1.28 -9.22 7.00
C GLN A 151 -0.33 -8.17 6.38
N MET A 152 0.17 -7.21 7.16
CA MET A 152 1.15 -6.23 6.68
C MET A 152 2.48 -6.88 6.27
N VAL A 153 2.89 -7.95 6.96
CA VAL A 153 4.12 -8.68 6.61
C VAL A 153 4.05 -9.31 5.22
N HIS A 154 2.85 -9.68 4.75
CA HIS A 154 2.68 -10.27 3.43
C HIS A 154 2.95 -9.24 2.32
N ALA A 155 2.49 -8.00 2.49
CA ALA A 155 2.80 -6.91 1.56
C ALA A 155 4.31 -6.66 1.50
N ARG A 156 4.98 -6.56 2.66
CA ARG A 156 6.43 -6.39 2.73
C ARG A 156 7.17 -7.52 2.00
N ARG A 157 6.85 -8.77 2.30
CA ARG A 157 7.48 -9.94 1.66
C ARG A 157 7.26 -9.97 0.16
N LEU A 158 6.06 -9.62 -0.30
CA LEU A 158 5.77 -9.49 -1.72
C LEU A 158 6.69 -8.48 -2.38
N MET A 159 6.78 -7.28 -1.83
CA MET A 159 7.59 -6.21 -2.38
C MET A 159 9.09 -6.53 -2.37
N GLU A 160 9.60 -7.15 -1.30
CA GLU A 160 11.01 -7.56 -1.17
C GLU A 160 11.36 -8.78 -2.02
N SER A 161 10.38 -9.51 -2.54
CA SER A 161 10.60 -10.68 -3.41
C SER A 161 10.95 -10.32 -4.86
N ARG A 162 10.93 -9.06 -5.21
CA ARG A 162 11.29 -8.51 -6.54
C ARG A 162 12.20 -7.29 -6.37
N PRO A 163 12.89 -6.82 -7.44
CA PRO A 163 13.69 -5.60 -7.40
C PRO A 163 12.87 -4.41 -6.92
N TYR A 164 13.11 -3.96 -5.67
CA TYR A 164 12.26 -2.96 -5.02
C TYR A 164 12.57 -1.53 -5.48
N PHE A 165 13.86 -1.20 -5.65
CA PHE A 165 14.30 0.17 -5.91
C PHE A 165 14.11 0.64 -7.35
N THR A 166 13.89 -0.27 -8.28
CA THR A 166 13.63 0.02 -9.70
C THR A 166 12.14 -0.01 -10.03
N ARG A 167 11.31 -0.15 -9.01
CA ARG A 167 9.86 -0.22 -9.14
C ARG A 167 9.25 1.15 -9.39
N ILE A 168 8.38 1.24 -10.39
CA ILE A 168 7.62 2.43 -10.76
C ILE A 168 6.11 2.15 -10.77
N PRO A 169 5.27 3.14 -10.42
CA PRO A 169 3.83 3.07 -10.69
C PRO A 169 3.57 3.02 -12.19
N ASP A 170 2.74 2.07 -12.64
CA ASP A 170 2.36 2.03 -14.05
C ASP A 170 1.01 1.34 -14.25
N ASP A 171 -0.07 2.12 -14.17
CA ASP A 171 -1.42 1.62 -14.44
C ASP A 171 -1.64 1.30 -15.93
N SER A 172 -0.70 1.63 -16.84
CA SER A 172 -0.80 1.22 -18.25
C SER A 172 -0.61 -0.28 -18.48
N VAL A 173 -0.21 -1.02 -17.45
CA VAL A 173 -0.29 -2.50 -17.41
C VAL A 173 -1.75 -2.97 -17.52
N LEU A 174 -2.69 -2.21 -16.96
CA LEU A 174 -4.12 -2.50 -17.04
C LEU A 174 -4.70 -2.04 -18.37
N VAL A 175 -5.57 -2.85 -18.94
CA VAL A 175 -6.39 -2.42 -20.09
C VAL A 175 -7.60 -1.69 -19.53
N PRO A 176 -7.90 -0.45 -19.96
CA PRO A 176 -9.10 0.25 -19.56
C PRO A 176 -10.36 -0.56 -19.88
N GLY A 177 -11.19 -0.79 -18.92
CA GLY A 177 -12.42 -1.58 -19.05
C GLY A 177 -13.42 -1.25 -17.93
N ASP A 178 -14.43 -2.07 -17.73
CA ASP A 178 -15.65 -1.85 -16.96
C ASP A 178 -15.52 -1.63 -15.45
N ILE A 179 -14.34 -1.18 -14.97
CA ILE A 179 -14.16 -0.87 -13.55
C ILE A 179 -14.72 0.53 -13.29
N PRO A 180 -15.78 0.67 -12.47
CA PRO A 180 -16.39 1.96 -12.22
C PRO A 180 -15.44 2.86 -11.44
N THR A 181 -14.79 3.80 -12.11
CA THR A 181 -13.85 4.78 -11.51
C THR A 181 -14.52 6.09 -11.12
N ALA A 182 -15.73 6.37 -11.63
CA ALA A 182 -16.40 7.67 -11.51
C ALA A 182 -17.59 7.69 -10.53
N MET A 183 -17.89 6.59 -9.84
CA MET A 183 -19.02 6.52 -8.90
C MET A 183 -18.57 6.83 -7.47
N PRO A 184 -19.45 7.41 -6.60
CA PRO A 184 -19.17 7.51 -5.17
C PRO A 184 -18.75 6.15 -4.59
N GLY A 185 -17.61 6.11 -3.87
CA GLY A 185 -17.04 4.87 -3.35
C GLY A 185 -16.30 4.01 -4.37
N ALA A 186 -16.24 4.40 -5.64
CA ALA A 186 -15.55 3.65 -6.70
C ALA A 186 -14.05 3.47 -6.41
N GLY A 187 -13.43 4.40 -5.69
CA GLY A 187 -12.01 4.32 -5.30
C GLY A 187 -11.67 3.01 -4.57
N ARG A 188 -12.58 2.44 -3.78
CA ARG A 188 -12.36 1.15 -3.09
C ARG A 188 -12.27 -0.05 -4.04
N TYR A 189 -12.71 0.10 -5.28
CA TYR A 189 -12.65 -0.90 -6.33
C TYR A 189 -11.51 -0.63 -7.32
N ARG A 190 -10.67 0.36 -7.05
CA ARG A 190 -9.61 0.74 -7.98
C ARG A 190 -8.54 -0.34 -8.05
N PHE A 191 -8.41 -0.93 -9.22
CA PHE A 191 -7.24 -1.72 -9.60
C PHE A 191 -6.07 -0.78 -9.85
N THR A 192 -4.89 -1.20 -9.45
CA THR A 192 -3.66 -0.42 -9.64
C THR A 192 -2.49 -1.33 -9.96
N ALA A 193 -1.51 -0.82 -10.68
CA ALA A 193 -0.37 -1.60 -11.10
C ALA A 193 0.95 -0.89 -10.81
N THR A 194 1.96 -1.70 -10.60
CA THR A 194 3.36 -1.29 -10.50
C THR A 194 4.21 -2.27 -11.27
N ARG A 195 5.34 -1.83 -11.79
CA ARG A 195 6.31 -2.71 -12.46
C ARG A 195 7.74 -2.27 -12.20
N ASP A 196 8.67 -3.13 -12.52
CA ASP A 196 10.06 -2.76 -12.68
C ASP A 196 10.24 -1.85 -13.91
N GLU A 197 11.04 -0.82 -13.78
CA GLU A 197 11.34 0.10 -14.89
C GLU A 197 11.85 -0.63 -16.14
N ALA A 198 12.74 -1.63 -15.94
CA ALA A 198 13.25 -2.47 -16.99
C ALA A 198 12.30 -3.59 -17.46
N GLY A 199 11.12 -3.73 -16.85
CA GLY A 199 10.12 -4.72 -17.24
C GLY A 199 10.40 -6.15 -16.76
N SER A 200 11.25 -6.35 -15.77
CA SER A 200 11.54 -7.70 -15.26
C SER A 200 10.36 -8.34 -14.52
N PHE A 201 9.44 -7.52 -13.99
CA PHE A 201 8.16 -7.93 -13.40
C PHE A 201 7.10 -6.82 -13.50
N ALA A 202 5.85 -7.22 -13.35
CA ALA A 202 4.73 -6.32 -13.03
C ALA A 202 3.83 -6.96 -11.96
N MET A 203 3.15 -6.10 -11.19
CA MET A 203 2.15 -6.52 -10.21
C MET A 203 0.89 -5.71 -10.40
N VAL A 204 -0.27 -6.37 -10.33
CA VAL A 204 -1.57 -5.71 -10.34
C VAL A 204 -2.31 -6.05 -9.05
N TYR A 205 -2.68 -5.04 -8.30
CA TYR A 205 -3.55 -5.19 -7.13
C TYR A 205 -5.02 -5.12 -7.56
N ALA A 206 -5.73 -6.21 -7.33
CA ALA A 206 -7.16 -6.34 -7.50
C ALA A 206 -7.82 -6.24 -6.11
N PRO A 207 -8.41 -5.10 -5.73
CA PRO A 207 -9.00 -4.89 -4.40
C PRO A 207 -10.28 -5.71 -4.17
N VAL A 208 -10.80 -6.30 -5.24
CA VAL A 208 -12.00 -7.15 -5.25
C VAL A 208 -11.80 -8.31 -6.22
N GLY A 209 -12.44 -9.44 -5.94
CA GLY A 209 -12.36 -10.64 -6.77
C GLY A 209 -13.19 -10.53 -8.07
N ARG A 210 -12.76 -9.66 -8.98
CA ARG A 210 -13.38 -9.47 -10.31
C ARG A 210 -12.38 -9.71 -11.43
N PRO A 211 -12.81 -10.23 -12.58
CA PRO A 211 -11.96 -10.34 -13.76
C PRO A 211 -11.43 -8.98 -14.21
N PHE A 212 -10.21 -8.96 -14.74
CA PHE A 212 -9.60 -7.77 -15.33
C PHE A 212 -8.61 -8.18 -16.43
N ARG A 213 -8.28 -7.24 -17.29
CA ARG A 213 -7.39 -7.47 -18.43
C ARG A 213 -6.09 -6.69 -18.28
N VAL A 214 -4.98 -7.32 -18.65
CA VAL A 214 -3.64 -6.73 -18.63
C VAL A 214 -2.94 -6.81 -19.98
N ARG A 215 -2.03 -5.88 -20.21
CA ARG A 215 -1.09 -5.86 -21.34
C ARG A 215 0.14 -6.68 -20.97
N MET A 216 0.39 -7.74 -21.72
CA MET A 216 1.50 -8.66 -21.46
C MET A 216 2.84 -8.10 -21.95
N ASP A 217 2.83 -7.22 -22.93
CA ASP A 217 4.00 -6.57 -23.56
C ASP A 217 4.74 -5.57 -22.65
N LYS A 218 4.24 -5.36 -21.43
CA LYS A 218 4.95 -4.57 -20.39
C LYS A 218 6.09 -5.33 -19.70
N ILE A 219 6.16 -6.64 -19.92
CA ILE A 219 7.18 -7.52 -19.37
C ILE A 219 8.23 -7.80 -20.45
N THR A 220 9.51 -7.81 -20.08
CA THR A 220 10.61 -8.23 -20.96
C THR A 220 10.65 -9.75 -21.15
N GLY A 221 11.53 -10.20 -22.00
CA GLY A 221 11.61 -11.62 -22.37
C GLY A 221 10.49 -12.02 -23.33
N THR A 222 10.46 -13.28 -23.71
CA THR A 222 9.43 -13.82 -24.63
C THR A 222 8.31 -14.56 -23.91
N THR A 223 8.54 -14.89 -22.64
CA THR A 223 7.65 -15.69 -21.80
C THR A 223 7.46 -15.01 -20.44
N VAL A 224 6.21 -14.94 -20.02
CA VAL A 224 5.79 -14.38 -18.72
C VAL A 224 5.29 -15.51 -17.84
N THR A 225 5.89 -15.68 -16.66
CA THR A 225 5.34 -16.54 -15.60
C THR A 225 4.34 -15.76 -14.76
N ALA A 226 3.12 -16.23 -14.67
CA ALA A 226 2.05 -15.57 -13.91
C ALA A 226 1.72 -16.30 -12.61
N TRP A 227 1.43 -15.51 -11.57
CA TRP A 227 1.09 -15.97 -10.22
C TRP A 227 -0.10 -15.22 -9.64
N TRP A 228 -0.89 -15.89 -8.83
CA TRP A 228 -1.77 -15.28 -7.85
C TRP A 228 -1.09 -15.24 -6.49
N PHE A 229 -0.99 -14.05 -5.91
CA PHE A 229 -0.56 -13.85 -4.52
C PHE A 229 -1.75 -13.44 -3.66
N ASN A 230 -1.95 -14.13 -2.54
CA ASN A 230 -3.04 -13.86 -1.60
C ASN A 230 -2.57 -12.89 -0.50
N PRO A 231 -3.04 -11.63 -0.48
CA PRO A 231 -2.65 -10.64 0.52
C PRO A 231 -3.03 -11.00 1.96
N ARG A 232 -4.02 -11.87 2.13
CA ARG A 232 -4.56 -12.28 3.44
C ARG A 232 -3.69 -13.34 4.12
N THR A 233 -2.99 -14.16 3.33
CA THR A 233 -2.24 -15.31 3.83
C THR A 233 -0.77 -15.33 3.42
N GLY A 234 -0.38 -14.50 2.44
CA GLY A 234 0.95 -14.50 1.86
C GLY A 234 1.26 -15.70 0.94
N ALA A 235 0.25 -16.52 0.64
CA ALA A 235 0.42 -17.67 -0.25
C ALA A 235 0.50 -17.22 -1.72
N ALA A 236 1.41 -17.85 -2.47
CA ALA A 236 1.52 -17.68 -3.91
C ALA A 236 1.14 -18.97 -4.64
N THR A 237 0.32 -18.86 -5.69
CA THR A 237 -0.07 -19.97 -6.55
C THR A 237 0.31 -19.65 -7.98
N ARG A 238 1.12 -20.52 -8.61
CA ARG A 238 1.48 -20.36 -10.01
C ARG A 238 0.26 -20.62 -10.90
N ILE A 239 0.04 -19.73 -11.88
CA ILE A 239 -1.03 -19.86 -12.86
C ILE A 239 -0.50 -20.68 -14.06
N ALA A 240 0.37 -20.07 -14.85
CA ALA A 240 0.98 -20.66 -16.04
C ALA A 240 2.07 -19.75 -16.60
N ASP A 241 2.71 -20.20 -17.68
CA ASP A 241 3.53 -19.38 -18.55
C ASP A 241 2.74 -18.94 -19.78
N PHE A 242 2.96 -17.70 -20.20
CA PHE A 242 2.29 -17.10 -21.32
C PHE A 242 3.28 -16.36 -22.23
N PRO A 243 2.99 -16.20 -23.54
CA PRO A 243 3.72 -15.23 -24.37
C PRO A 243 3.57 -13.80 -23.83
N ASN A 244 4.61 -12.98 -23.95
CA ASN A 244 4.58 -11.57 -23.55
C ASN A 244 3.94 -10.66 -24.61
N THR A 245 2.93 -11.09 -25.29
CA THR A 245 2.28 -10.36 -26.40
C THR A 245 0.80 -10.17 -26.19
N GLY A 246 0.29 -9.01 -26.63
CA GLY A 246 -1.13 -8.72 -26.63
C GLY A 246 -1.71 -8.48 -25.23
N GLU A 247 -2.99 -8.70 -25.12
CA GLU A 247 -3.77 -8.54 -23.89
C GLU A 247 -4.26 -9.88 -23.38
N ARG A 248 -4.44 -9.99 -22.05
CA ARG A 248 -4.92 -11.23 -21.42
C ARG A 248 -5.84 -10.96 -20.25
N ASP A 249 -6.94 -11.73 -20.21
CA ASP A 249 -7.85 -11.72 -19.07
C ASP A 249 -7.34 -12.60 -17.93
N PHE A 250 -7.48 -12.10 -16.71
CA PHE A 250 -7.21 -12.83 -15.48
C PHE A 250 -8.41 -12.77 -14.55
N THR A 251 -8.76 -13.91 -13.96
CA THR A 251 -9.84 -14.01 -12.98
C THR A 251 -9.25 -14.42 -11.65
N PRO A 252 -9.39 -13.60 -10.59
CA PRO A 252 -8.95 -13.97 -9.25
C PRO A 252 -9.58 -15.30 -8.78
N PRO A 253 -8.86 -16.08 -7.95
CA PRO A 253 -9.36 -17.40 -7.50
C PRO A 253 -10.70 -17.35 -6.78
N ASP A 254 -10.92 -16.31 -5.94
CA ASP A 254 -12.16 -16.13 -5.19
C ASP A 254 -12.89 -14.86 -5.68
N PRO A 255 -14.17 -14.92 -6.03
CA PRO A 255 -14.98 -13.74 -6.28
C PRO A 255 -15.38 -13.05 -4.97
N GLY A 256 -15.63 -11.75 -5.01
CA GLY A 256 -16.24 -11.01 -3.90
C GLY A 256 -15.50 -9.73 -3.49
N GLU A 257 -16.14 -8.95 -2.64
CA GLU A 257 -15.68 -7.59 -2.28
C GLU A 257 -14.56 -7.56 -1.22
N MET A 258 -14.42 -8.61 -0.42
CA MET A 258 -13.39 -8.72 0.61
C MET A 258 -12.25 -9.66 0.20
N THR A 259 -12.26 -10.11 -1.05
CA THR A 259 -11.33 -11.10 -1.60
C THR A 259 -10.35 -10.44 -2.55
N ASP A 260 -9.48 -9.61 -2.00
CA ASP A 260 -8.42 -8.96 -2.76
C ASP A 260 -7.29 -9.94 -3.13
N TRP A 261 -6.66 -9.66 -4.28
CA TRP A 261 -5.57 -10.46 -4.84
C TRP A 261 -4.51 -9.59 -5.48
N VAL A 262 -3.28 -10.11 -5.58
CA VAL A 262 -2.25 -9.54 -6.45
C VAL A 262 -1.93 -10.53 -7.56
N LEU A 263 -2.07 -10.09 -8.80
CA LEU A 263 -1.48 -10.76 -9.95
C LEU A 263 -0.02 -10.35 -10.03
N VAL A 264 0.89 -11.32 -10.10
CA VAL A 264 2.32 -11.08 -10.34
C VAL A 264 2.69 -11.69 -11.67
N LEU A 265 3.33 -10.89 -12.52
CA LEU A 265 3.80 -11.26 -13.85
C LEU A 265 5.31 -11.09 -13.89
N ASP A 266 6.04 -12.16 -14.13
CA ASP A 266 7.50 -12.17 -14.14
C ASP A 266 8.04 -12.50 -15.54
N ASP A 267 9.08 -11.84 -15.95
CA ASP A 267 9.93 -12.34 -17.04
C ASP A 267 10.47 -13.73 -16.64
N ALA A 268 10.03 -14.78 -17.31
CA ALA A 268 10.38 -16.15 -16.98
C ALA A 268 11.91 -16.41 -16.94
N SER A 269 12.68 -15.65 -17.73
CA SER A 269 14.14 -15.78 -17.77
C SER A 269 14.83 -15.33 -16.47
N ARG A 270 14.14 -14.54 -15.63
CA ARG A 270 14.66 -14.06 -14.35
C ARG A 270 14.65 -15.11 -13.25
N ASN A 271 13.87 -16.17 -13.40
CA ASN A 271 13.77 -17.27 -12.44
C ASN A 271 13.53 -16.80 -11.00
N PHE A 272 12.67 -15.81 -10.82
CA PHE A 272 12.30 -15.34 -9.48
C PHE A 272 11.67 -16.47 -8.65
N ALA A 273 11.95 -16.50 -7.36
CA ALA A 273 11.23 -17.35 -6.42
C ALA A 273 9.73 -17.01 -6.41
N PRO A 274 8.84 -17.89 -5.95
CA PRO A 274 7.43 -17.58 -5.80
C PRO A 274 7.22 -16.24 -5.06
N PRO A 275 6.24 -15.41 -5.47
CA PRO A 275 5.97 -14.12 -4.82
C PRO A 275 5.87 -14.22 -3.30
N GLY A 276 6.46 -13.27 -2.58
CA GLY A 276 6.51 -13.27 -1.12
C GLY A 276 7.59 -14.16 -0.50
N GLN A 277 8.35 -14.88 -1.31
CA GLN A 277 9.54 -15.62 -0.89
C GLN A 277 10.79 -14.89 -1.38
N THR A 278 11.72 -14.61 -0.49
CA THR A 278 13.04 -14.18 -0.90
C THR A 278 13.79 -15.40 -1.43
N ALA A 279 14.57 -15.23 -2.49
CA ALA A 279 15.50 -16.29 -2.90
C ALA A 279 16.30 -16.71 -1.66
N SER A 280 16.27 -17.99 -1.32
CA SER A 280 17.11 -18.54 -0.26
C SER A 280 18.51 -18.00 -0.48
N ALA A 281 19.12 -17.39 0.54
CA ALA A 281 20.53 -17.09 0.52
C ALA A 281 21.27 -18.44 0.43
N ALA A 282 21.34 -18.97 -0.79
CA ALA A 282 22.23 -20.06 -1.09
C ALA A 282 23.64 -19.49 -0.89
N SER A 283 24.23 -19.83 0.25
CA SER A 283 25.65 -19.74 0.62
C SER A 283 26.42 -18.58 -0.06
N ARG A 284 26.55 -17.47 0.68
CA ARG A 284 27.70 -16.60 0.47
C ARG A 284 28.93 -17.19 1.13
#